data_4ed3727c58625c9907f39068fda5f770
#
_entry.id   4ed3727c58625c9907f39068fda5f770
#
_cell.length_a   1.000
_cell.length_b   1.000
_cell.length_c   1.000
_cell.angle_alpha   90.00
_cell.angle_beta   90.00
_cell.angle_gamma   90.00
#
_symmetry.space_group_name_H-M   'P 1'
#
loop_
_entity.id
_entity.type
_entity.pdbx_description
1 polymer ?
#
loop_
_entity_poly.entity_id
_entity_poly.type
_entity_poly.pdbx_seq_one_letter_code
_entity_poly.pdbx_strand_id
1 'polypeptide(L)'
;CFPKDVHALEQAALQLGYTPELLKAVEAVNQRQKQTLYTKLQESLGNLEGKVIAIWGLAFKPGTDDMREASSRTLMEDLWKAGARVQAFDPEAMEETQRIYGDQEGLTLCGTKEQALKGADVLAICTEWKEFRSPDFESVAATIREPVVFDGRNLYEPEMLDRYGLIYYAIGRGRTQFHSE
;
A
#
# COMPACT_ATOMS: atom_id res chain seq x y z
N CYS A 1 -10.50 -14.23 2.47
CA CYS A 1 -10.88 -15.65 2.52
C CYS A 1 -10.04 -16.51 1.58
N PHE A 2 -9.89 -16.12 0.30
CA PHE A 2 -9.22 -16.92 -0.72
C PHE A 2 -7.78 -17.36 -0.37
N PRO A 3 -6.85 -16.50 0.08
CA PRO A 3 -5.47 -16.93 0.37
C PRO A 3 -5.39 -18.01 1.46
N LYS A 4 -6.17 -17.88 2.53
CA LYS A 4 -6.15 -18.87 3.62
C LYS A 4 -6.69 -20.23 3.18
N ASP A 5 -7.69 -20.25 2.29
CA ASP A 5 -8.30 -21.49 1.79
C ASP A 5 -7.36 -22.20 0.83
N VAL A 6 -6.66 -21.45 -0.05
CA VAL A 6 -5.60 -21.97 -0.91
C VAL A 6 -4.47 -22.57 -0.07
N HIS A 7 -4.00 -21.86 0.94
CA HIS A 7 -2.95 -22.34 1.83
C HIS A 7 -3.37 -23.59 2.62
N ALA A 8 -4.58 -23.63 3.16
CA ALA A 8 -5.11 -24.81 3.85
C ALA A 8 -5.17 -26.03 2.93
N LEU A 9 -5.63 -25.85 1.68
CA LEU A 9 -5.69 -26.92 0.69
C LEU A 9 -4.31 -27.40 0.27
N GLU A 10 -3.35 -26.48 0.12
CA GLU A 10 -1.95 -26.82 -0.14
C GLU A 10 -1.37 -27.68 0.97
N GLN A 11 -1.55 -27.28 2.22
CA GLN A 11 -1.05 -28.03 3.38
C GLN A 11 -1.68 -29.43 3.47
N ALA A 12 -3.00 -29.54 3.24
CA ALA A 12 -3.68 -30.82 3.22
C ALA A 12 -3.16 -31.75 2.12
N ALA A 13 -2.92 -31.22 0.94
CA ALA A 13 -2.34 -32.00 -0.18
C ALA A 13 -0.94 -32.51 0.16
N LEU A 14 -0.08 -31.66 0.73
CA LEU A 14 1.28 -32.03 1.13
C LEU A 14 1.29 -33.12 2.21
N GLN A 15 0.35 -33.07 3.20
CA GLN A 15 0.21 -34.11 4.21
C GLN A 15 -0.16 -35.47 3.61
N LEU A 16 -0.88 -35.47 2.49
CA LEU A 16 -1.23 -36.69 1.73
C LEU A 16 -0.15 -37.14 0.73
N GLY A 17 1.03 -36.49 0.73
CA GLY A 17 2.13 -36.81 -0.17
C GLY A 17 1.93 -36.30 -1.60
N TYR A 18 0.94 -35.44 -1.84
CA TYR A 18 0.67 -34.81 -3.15
C TYR A 18 1.25 -33.42 -3.21
N THR A 19 2.00 -33.10 -4.26
CA THR A 19 2.52 -31.75 -4.48
C THR A 19 1.55 -30.95 -5.35
N PRO A 20 0.82 -29.96 -4.77
CA PRO A 20 -0.17 -29.17 -5.51
C PRO A 20 0.51 -27.99 -6.26
N GLU A 21 1.15 -28.28 -7.38
CA GLU A 21 1.98 -27.29 -8.11
C GLU A 21 1.19 -26.04 -8.52
N LEU A 22 -0.07 -26.21 -8.95
CA LEU A 22 -0.91 -25.07 -9.31
C LEU A 22 -1.18 -24.15 -8.11
N LEU A 23 -1.48 -24.70 -6.93
CA LEU A 23 -1.74 -23.91 -5.73
C LEU A 23 -0.47 -23.18 -5.27
N LYS A 24 0.69 -23.83 -5.35
CA LYS A 24 1.99 -23.18 -5.10
C LYS A 24 2.26 -22.02 -6.05
N ALA A 25 1.94 -22.20 -7.33
CA ALA A 25 2.11 -21.14 -8.34
C ALA A 25 1.18 -19.96 -8.05
N VAL A 26 -0.06 -20.20 -7.66
CA VAL A 26 -1.03 -19.17 -7.25
C VAL A 26 -0.51 -18.38 -6.05
N GLU A 27 -0.04 -19.07 -4.99
CA GLU A 27 0.51 -18.44 -3.80
C GLU A 27 1.74 -17.59 -4.12
N ALA A 28 2.66 -18.11 -4.94
CA ALA A 28 3.85 -17.38 -5.38
C ALA A 28 3.49 -16.11 -6.17
N VAL A 29 2.46 -16.15 -7.03
CA VAL A 29 1.97 -14.97 -7.74
C VAL A 29 1.38 -13.96 -6.77
N ASN A 30 0.56 -14.40 -5.81
CA ASN A 30 -0.05 -13.52 -4.81
C ASN A 30 1.02 -12.81 -3.96
N GLN A 31 2.06 -13.52 -3.54
CA GLN A 31 3.16 -12.93 -2.77
C GLN A 31 3.91 -11.86 -3.59
N ARG A 32 4.24 -12.15 -4.85
CA ARG A 32 4.86 -11.15 -5.74
C ARG A 32 3.96 -9.93 -5.95
N GLN A 33 2.65 -10.14 -6.09
CA GLN A 33 1.69 -9.06 -6.29
C GLN A 33 1.62 -8.12 -5.06
N LYS A 34 1.71 -8.65 -3.84
CA LYS A 34 1.75 -7.83 -2.62
C LYS A 34 2.98 -6.92 -2.56
N GLN A 35 4.09 -7.32 -3.18
CA GLN A 35 5.33 -6.55 -3.21
C GLN A 35 5.39 -5.51 -4.33
N THR A 36 4.44 -5.53 -5.28
CA THR A 36 4.46 -4.66 -6.46
C THR A 36 4.52 -3.17 -6.09
N LEU A 37 3.79 -2.76 -5.06
CA LEU A 37 3.76 -1.36 -4.63
C LEU A 37 5.09 -0.92 -4.03
N TYR A 38 5.71 -1.77 -3.20
CA TYR A 38 7.05 -1.55 -2.67
C TYR A 38 8.10 -1.43 -3.78
N THR A 39 8.07 -2.34 -4.76
CA THR A 39 8.98 -2.30 -5.91
C THR A 39 8.89 -0.98 -6.66
N LYS A 40 7.66 -0.51 -6.94
CA LYS A 40 7.45 0.79 -7.59
C LYS A 40 7.97 1.97 -6.77
N LEU A 41 7.77 1.95 -5.44
CA LEU A 41 8.33 2.95 -4.52
C LEU A 41 9.86 2.96 -4.60
N GLN A 42 10.48 1.80 -4.49
CA GLN A 42 11.94 1.66 -4.52
C GLN A 42 12.53 2.08 -5.88
N GLU A 43 11.92 1.68 -6.99
CA GLU A 43 12.35 2.09 -8.34
C GLU A 43 12.24 3.59 -8.57
N SER A 44 11.20 4.23 -8.03
CA SER A 44 10.96 5.66 -8.21
C SER A 44 11.81 6.53 -7.28
N LEU A 45 11.94 6.14 -6.01
CA LEU A 45 12.58 6.96 -4.98
C LEU A 45 14.04 6.59 -4.71
N GLY A 46 14.49 5.42 -5.18
CA GLY A 46 15.83 4.90 -4.92
C GLY A 46 16.04 4.50 -3.47
N ASN A 47 16.90 5.21 -2.73
CA ASN A 47 17.13 4.92 -1.32
C ASN A 47 15.94 5.39 -0.47
N LEU A 48 15.38 4.46 0.29
CA LEU A 48 14.23 4.70 1.18
C LEU A 48 14.63 5.02 2.63
N GLU A 49 15.91 4.92 2.98
CA GLU A 49 16.38 5.19 4.34
C GLU A 49 16.03 6.61 4.78
N GLY A 50 15.36 6.73 5.92
CA GLY A 50 14.90 7.99 6.50
C GLY A 50 13.71 8.65 5.81
N LYS A 51 13.24 8.13 4.67
CA LYS A 51 12.03 8.65 4.01
C LYS A 51 10.78 8.37 4.84
N VAL A 52 9.79 9.23 4.72
CA VAL A 52 8.49 9.12 5.38
C VAL A 52 7.43 8.85 4.33
N ILE A 53 6.80 7.68 4.40
CA ILE A 53 5.76 7.27 3.46
C ILE A 53 4.40 7.40 4.13
N ALA A 54 3.53 8.26 3.58
CA ALA A 54 2.13 8.28 3.98
C ALA A 54 1.41 7.05 3.41
N ILE A 55 0.66 6.33 4.24
CA ILE A 55 -0.17 5.19 3.80
C ILE A 55 -1.63 5.47 4.11
N TRP A 56 -2.46 5.42 3.07
CA TRP A 56 -3.90 5.43 3.19
C TRP A 56 -4.47 4.04 2.97
N GLY A 57 -5.13 3.51 4.00
CA GLY A 57 -5.73 2.18 3.98
C GLY A 57 -4.78 1.09 4.51
N LEU A 58 -5.23 0.44 5.57
CA LEU A 58 -4.49 -0.64 6.26
C LEU A 58 -5.24 -1.96 6.20
N ALA A 59 -6.58 -1.93 6.23
CA ALA A 59 -7.42 -3.10 6.07
C ALA A 59 -7.27 -3.73 4.67
N PHE A 60 -7.53 -5.03 4.55
CA PHE A 60 -7.38 -5.73 3.26
C PHE A 60 -8.47 -5.31 2.24
N LYS A 61 -9.60 -4.77 2.70
CA LYS A 61 -10.69 -4.19 1.88
C LYS A 61 -11.51 -3.19 2.69
N PRO A 62 -12.33 -2.34 2.06
CA PRO A 62 -13.25 -1.46 2.78
C PRO A 62 -14.30 -2.21 3.60
N GLY A 63 -14.81 -1.56 4.66
CA GLY A 63 -15.89 -2.08 5.50
C GLY A 63 -15.47 -3.14 6.51
N THR A 64 -14.19 -3.20 6.87
CA THR A 64 -13.66 -4.09 7.88
C THR A 64 -12.36 -3.54 8.47
N ASP A 65 -12.01 -3.97 9.67
CA ASP A 65 -10.73 -3.79 10.33
C ASP A 65 -9.75 -4.94 10.07
N ASP A 66 -10.14 -5.95 9.30
CA ASP A 66 -9.34 -7.17 9.07
C ASP A 66 -8.08 -6.84 8.27
N MET A 67 -6.93 -7.06 8.89
CA MET A 67 -5.61 -6.87 8.30
C MET A 67 -4.91 -8.17 7.91
N ARG A 68 -5.56 -9.33 8.08
CA ARG A 68 -4.97 -10.62 7.70
C ARG A 68 -4.74 -10.64 6.19
N GLU A 69 -3.51 -10.95 5.77
CA GLU A 69 -3.11 -10.99 4.36
C GLU A 69 -3.24 -9.62 3.63
N ALA A 70 -3.41 -8.50 4.34
CA ALA A 70 -3.48 -7.18 3.75
C ALA A 70 -2.14 -6.80 3.09
N SER A 71 -2.20 -6.23 1.88
CA SER A 71 -1.01 -5.76 1.15
C SER A 71 -0.30 -4.61 1.87
N SER A 72 -1.03 -3.84 2.66
CA SER A 72 -0.48 -2.78 3.53
C SER A 72 0.55 -3.32 4.52
N ARG A 73 0.33 -4.51 5.10
CA ARG A 73 1.28 -5.14 6.02
C ARG A 73 2.60 -5.45 5.33
N THR A 74 2.54 -6.11 4.18
CA THR A 74 3.74 -6.41 3.38
C THR A 74 4.48 -5.12 3.03
N LEU A 75 3.77 -4.08 2.59
CA LEU A 75 4.36 -2.79 2.26
C LEU A 75 5.05 -2.15 3.47
N MET A 76 4.37 -2.05 4.62
CA MET A 76 4.95 -1.45 5.83
C MET A 76 6.19 -2.21 6.30
N GLU A 77 6.11 -3.53 6.36
CA GLU A 77 7.22 -4.38 6.79
C GLU A 77 8.45 -4.25 5.86
N ASP A 78 8.25 -4.14 4.55
CA ASP A 78 9.33 -3.96 3.59
C ASP A 78 9.90 -2.52 3.64
N LEU A 79 9.07 -1.50 3.88
CA LEU A 79 9.50 -0.12 4.10
C LEU A 79 10.38 0.01 5.36
N TRP A 80 9.99 -0.61 6.48
CA TRP A 80 10.82 -0.59 7.71
C TRP A 80 12.15 -1.31 7.52
N LYS A 81 12.17 -2.46 6.82
CA LYS A 81 13.44 -3.15 6.48
C LYS A 81 14.36 -2.27 5.65
N ALA A 82 13.80 -1.38 4.82
CA ALA A 82 14.55 -0.41 4.01
C ALA A 82 14.91 0.89 4.77
N GLY A 83 14.61 0.98 6.07
CA GLY A 83 14.89 2.15 6.90
C GLY A 83 13.92 3.32 6.72
N ALA A 84 12.80 3.12 6.04
CA ALA A 84 11.76 4.13 5.91
C ALA A 84 10.86 4.19 7.14
N ARG A 85 10.16 5.32 7.30
CA ARG A 85 9.12 5.53 8.30
C ARG A 85 7.75 5.60 7.63
N VAL A 86 6.73 5.21 8.36
CA VAL A 86 5.35 5.16 7.89
C VAL A 86 4.47 6.07 8.74
N GLN A 87 3.68 6.92 8.10
CA GLN A 87 2.55 7.63 8.68
C GLN A 87 1.27 7.06 8.06
N ALA A 88 0.42 6.41 8.86
CA ALA A 88 -0.69 5.65 8.33
C ALA A 88 -2.03 6.12 8.85
N PHE A 89 -3.04 6.02 8.00
CA PHE A 89 -4.45 6.24 8.35
C PHE A 89 -5.33 5.19 7.68
N ASP A 90 -6.28 4.67 8.45
CA ASP A 90 -7.38 3.82 7.97
C ASP A 90 -8.64 4.15 8.78
N PRO A 91 -9.84 4.20 8.18
CA PRO A 91 -11.07 4.50 8.90
C PRO A 91 -11.44 3.50 10.00
N GLU A 92 -11.08 2.21 9.85
CA GLU A 92 -11.51 1.13 10.74
C GLU A 92 -10.34 0.36 11.37
N ALA A 93 -9.21 0.22 10.70
CA ALA A 93 -8.15 -0.71 11.09
C ALA A 93 -7.06 -0.10 12.00
N MET A 94 -7.27 1.09 12.57
CA MET A 94 -6.26 1.76 13.41
C MET A 94 -5.98 0.99 14.70
N GLU A 95 -7.03 0.55 15.41
CA GLU A 95 -6.90 -0.23 16.65
C GLU A 95 -6.27 -1.60 16.38
N GLU A 96 -6.68 -2.26 15.29
CA GLU A 96 -6.10 -3.54 14.88
C GLU A 96 -4.63 -3.38 14.51
N THR A 97 -4.25 -2.30 13.83
CA THR A 97 -2.85 -1.99 13.53
C THR A 97 -2.03 -1.79 14.80
N GLN A 98 -2.55 -1.03 15.76
CA GLN A 98 -1.91 -0.86 17.06
C GLN A 98 -1.77 -2.18 17.80
N ARG A 99 -2.77 -3.06 17.73
CA ARG A 99 -2.74 -4.38 18.34
C ARG A 99 -1.68 -5.30 17.73
N ILE A 100 -1.50 -5.23 16.40
CA ILE A 100 -0.54 -6.08 15.68
C ILE A 100 0.89 -5.60 15.87
N TYR A 101 1.12 -4.30 15.76
CA TYR A 101 2.48 -3.74 15.69
C TYR A 101 2.93 -3.04 16.97
N GLY A 102 2.01 -2.70 17.89
CA GLY A 102 2.36 -2.04 19.16
C GLY A 102 3.14 -0.75 18.94
N ASP A 103 4.26 -0.63 19.63
CA ASP A 103 5.18 0.50 19.56
C ASP A 103 6.26 0.29 18.48
N GLN A 104 5.85 -0.19 17.30
CA GLN A 104 6.79 -0.40 16.19
C GLN A 104 7.51 0.90 15.86
N GLU A 105 8.83 0.89 15.96
CA GLU A 105 9.66 2.01 15.57
C GLU A 105 9.46 2.33 14.09
N GLY A 106 9.26 3.62 13.78
CA GLY A 106 8.99 4.08 12.43
C GLY A 106 7.52 3.97 12.00
N LEU A 107 6.58 3.61 12.89
CA LEU A 107 5.14 3.69 12.64
C LEU A 107 4.52 4.85 13.40
N THR A 108 3.78 5.69 12.69
CA THR A 108 2.91 6.71 13.29
C THR A 108 1.49 6.51 12.78
N LEU A 109 0.56 6.22 13.68
CA LEU A 109 -0.86 6.15 13.36
C LEU A 109 -1.48 7.54 13.49
N CYS A 110 -2.08 8.03 12.41
CA CYS A 110 -2.60 9.39 12.29
C CYS A 110 -4.13 9.41 12.46
N GLY A 111 -4.67 10.44 13.09
CA GLY A 111 -6.12 10.56 13.33
C GLY A 111 -6.93 10.88 12.07
N THR A 112 -6.30 11.38 11.00
CA THR A 112 -6.93 11.66 9.70
C THR A 112 -5.97 11.38 8.55
N LYS A 113 -6.53 11.20 7.35
CA LYS A 113 -5.75 11.01 6.12
C LYS A 113 -4.87 12.22 5.79
N GLU A 114 -5.33 13.43 6.12
CA GLU A 114 -4.57 14.66 5.93
C GLU A 114 -3.40 14.76 6.91
N GLN A 115 -3.57 14.29 8.15
CA GLN A 115 -2.46 14.23 9.11
C GLN A 115 -1.36 13.26 8.63
N ALA A 116 -1.73 12.16 8.00
CA ALA A 116 -0.78 11.20 7.47
C ALA A 116 0.13 11.80 6.36
N LEU A 117 -0.35 12.82 5.65
CA LEU A 117 0.44 13.50 4.60
C LEU A 117 1.47 14.48 5.15
N LYS A 118 1.27 15.02 6.36
CA LYS A 118 2.13 16.09 6.89
C LYS A 118 3.56 15.64 7.10
N GLY A 119 4.48 16.20 6.32
CA GLY A 119 5.90 15.84 6.39
C GLY A 119 6.26 14.51 5.74
N ALA A 120 5.30 13.85 5.08
CA ALA A 120 5.57 12.68 4.26
C ALA A 120 6.27 13.07 2.95
N ASP A 121 7.10 12.15 2.45
CA ASP A 121 7.75 12.34 1.16
C ASP A 121 6.76 12.05 0.02
N VAL A 122 6.02 10.97 0.11
CA VAL A 122 5.05 10.51 -0.91
C VAL A 122 3.82 9.88 -0.27
N LEU A 123 2.77 9.66 -1.07
CA LEU A 123 1.55 8.94 -0.67
C LEU A 123 1.49 7.55 -1.32
N ALA A 124 1.19 6.53 -0.53
CA ALA A 124 0.83 5.18 -0.97
C ALA A 124 -0.60 4.83 -0.55
N ILE A 125 -1.39 4.21 -1.44
CA ILE A 125 -2.77 3.80 -1.18
C ILE A 125 -2.89 2.29 -1.27
N CYS A 126 -3.35 1.65 -0.18
CA CYS A 126 -3.44 0.19 -0.10
C CYS A 126 -4.88 -0.33 -0.05
N THR A 127 -5.85 0.52 0.30
CA THR A 127 -7.26 0.13 0.42
C THR A 127 -8.17 1.18 -0.22
N GLU A 128 -9.17 0.73 -0.97
CA GLU A 128 -10.06 1.60 -1.76
C GLU A 128 -11.25 2.15 -0.94
N TRP A 129 -10.97 2.74 0.24
CA TRP A 129 -12.01 3.39 1.03
C TRP A 129 -12.70 4.52 0.27
N LYS A 130 -14.01 4.69 0.52
CA LYS A 130 -14.81 5.70 -0.17
C LYS A 130 -14.25 7.11 0.01
N GLU A 131 -13.74 7.42 1.20
CA GLU A 131 -13.18 8.74 1.51
C GLU A 131 -11.84 9.06 0.81
N PHE A 132 -11.16 8.03 0.27
CA PHE A 132 -9.94 8.23 -0.52
C PHE A 132 -10.22 8.48 -2.00
N ARG A 133 -11.46 8.28 -2.48
CA ARG A 133 -11.79 8.37 -3.90
C ARG A 133 -11.78 9.79 -4.46
N SER A 134 -12.03 10.79 -3.61
CA SER A 134 -12.10 12.18 -4.03
C SER A 134 -11.45 13.08 -2.96
N PRO A 135 -10.14 12.96 -2.74
CA PRO A 135 -9.43 13.87 -1.86
C PRO A 135 -9.30 15.25 -2.54
N ASP A 136 -8.92 16.24 -1.77
CA ASP A 136 -8.42 17.49 -2.31
C ASP A 136 -7.00 17.29 -2.86
N PHE A 137 -6.89 17.05 -4.17
CA PHE A 137 -5.60 16.75 -4.83
C PHE A 137 -4.63 17.93 -4.79
N GLU A 138 -5.13 19.16 -4.80
CA GLU A 138 -4.30 20.36 -4.65
C GLU A 138 -3.63 20.37 -3.26
N SER A 139 -4.41 20.08 -2.23
CA SER A 139 -3.90 19.95 -0.87
C SER A 139 -2.93 18.78 -0.73
N VAL A 140 -3.20 17.63 -1.36
CA VAL A 140 -2.27 16.48 -1.38
C VAL A 140 -0.94 16.90 -2.00
N ALA A 141 -0.96 17.49 -3.19
CA ALA A 141 0.25 17.92 -3.91
C ALA A 141 1.07 18.95 -3.13
N ALA A 142 0.39 19.88 -2.43
CA ALA A 142 1.05 20.92 -1.63
C ALA A 142 1.61 20.40 -0.30
N THR A 143 1.14 19.26 0.21
CA THR A 143 1.48 18.78 1.56
C THR A 143 2.63 17.78 1.55
N ILE A 144 2.68 16.87 0.58
CA ILE A 144 3.77 15.90 0.45
C ILE A 144 5.01 16.55 -0.17
N ARG A 145 6.20 16.10 0.20
CA ARG A 145 7.45 16.72 -0.27
C ARG A 145 7.74 16.45 -1.74
N GLU A 146 7.44 15.25 -2.20
CA GLU A 146 7.55 14.85 -3.60
C GLU A 146 6.12 14.58 -4.10
N PRO A 147 5.65 15.25 -5.17
CA PRO A 147 4.26 15.14 -5.62
C PRO A 147 4.01 13.80 -6.34
N VAL A 148 4.18 12.69 -5.61
CA VAL A 148 4.09 11.33 -6.13
C VAL A 148 3.07 10.51 -5.35
N VAL A 149 2.17 9.85 -6.07
CA VAL A 149 1.16 8.96 -5.52
C VAL A 149 1.36 7.54 -6.07
N PHE A 150 1.49 6.57 -5.17
CA PHE A 150 1.54 5.15 -5.48
C PHE A 150 0.20 4.52 -5.10
N ASP A 151 -0.57 4.09 -6.10
CA ASP A 151 -1.92 3.59 -5.91
C ASP A 151 -2.01 2.09 -6.18
N GLY A 152 -2.11 1.31 -5.12
CA GLY A 152 -2.27 -0.14 -5.17
C GLY A 152 -3.66 -0.62 -5.57
N ARG A 153 -4.63 0.30 -5.75
CA ARG A 153 -6.05 -0.02 -5.96
C ARG A 153 -6.64 0.61 -7.22
N ASN A 154 -5.85 1.41 -7.95
CA ASN A 154 -6.27 2.10 -9.18
C ASN A 154 -7.52 2.98 -8.97
N LEU A 155 -7.51 3.79 -7.92
CA LEU A 155 -8.65 4.65 -7.54
C LEU A 155 -8.86 5.80 -8.51
N TYR A 156 -7.77 6.27 -9.15
CA TYR A 156 -7.77 7.52 -9.89
C TYR A 156 -7.47 7.33 -11.36
N GLU A 157 -7.96 8.25 -12.17
CA GLU A 157 -7.55 8.35 -13.55
C GLU A 157 -6.25 9.18 -13.64
N PRO A 158 -5.24 8.69 -14.37
CA PRO A 158 -3.93 9.35 -14.48
C PRO A 158 -4.01 10.82 -14.92
N GLU A 159 -4.85 11.13 -15.89
CA GLU A 159 -5.03 12.49 -16.43
C GLU A 159 -5.59 13.46 -15.39
N MET A 160 -6.33 12.95 -14.40
CA MET A 160 -6.85 13.78 -13.32
C MET A 160 -5.71 14.20 -12.39
N LEU A 161 -4.82 13.28 -12.01
CA LEU A 161 -3.70 13.59 -11.11
C LEU A 161 -2.68 14.52 -11.80
N ASP A 162 -2.48 14.32 -13.10
CA ASP A 162 -1.62 15.16 -13.93
C ASP A 162 -1.97 16.64 -13.85
N ARG A 163 -3.27 16.98 -13.86
CA ARG A 163 -3.76 18.37 -13.73
C ARG A 163 -3.35 19.05 -12.43
N TYR A 164 -3.07 18.27 -11.38
CA TYR A 164 -2.59 18.76 -10.09
C TYR A 164 -1.08 18.66 -9.91
N GLY A 165 -0.35 18.28 -10.97
CA GLY A 165 1.09 18.10 -10.94
C GLY A 165 1.54 16.87 -10.14
N LEU A 166 0.65 15.91 -9.91
CA LEU A 166 0.93 14.66 -9.20
C LEU A 166 1.41 13.58 -10.17
N ILE A 167 2.60 13.06 -9.95
CA ILE A 167 3.09 11.85 -10.62
C ILE A 167 2.35 10.65 -10.06
N TYR A 168 1.80 9.80 -10.92
CA TYR A 168 0.96 8.70 -10.51
C TYR A 168 1.50 7.35 -10.96
N TYR A 169 1.65 6.43 -10.00
CA TYR A 169 2.01 5.04 -10.23
C TYR A 169 0.87 4.13 -9.80
N ALA A 170 0.28 3.40 -10.74
CA ALA A 170 -0.82 2.47 -10.50
C ALA A 170 -0.41 1.02 -10.80
N ILE A 171 -1.26 0.07 -10.45
CA ILE A 171 -1.03 -1.34 -10.74
C ILE A 171 -1.39 -1.66 -12.19
N GLY A 172 -0.47 -2.34 -12.91
CA GLY A 172 -0.67 -2.70 -14.32
C GLY A 172 -0.65 -1.52 -15.29
N ARG A 173 -0.42 -0.31 -14.79
CA ARG A 173 -0.25 0.91 -15.58
C ARG A 173 1.18 1.43 -15.40
N GLY A 174 1.77 1.99 -16.43
CA GLY A 174 3.08 2.63 -16.35
C GLY A 174 3.03 3.91 -15.50
N ARG A 175 4.17 4.60 -15.41
CA ARG A 175 4.23 5.96 -14.87
C ARG A 175 3.41 6.88 -15.78
N THR A 176 2.61 7.77 -15.19
CA THR A 176 2.05 8.90 -15.92
C THR A 176 3.20 9.76 -16.44
N GLN A 177 3.32 9.91 -17.74
CA GLN A 177 4.30 10.80 -18.34
C GLN A 177 3.59 12.12 -18.61
N PHE A 178 4.12 13.20 -18.05
CA PHE A 178 3.72 14.53 -18.43
C PHE A 178 4.23 14.79 -19.85
N HIS A 179 3.34 15.05 -20.79
CA HIS A 179 3.72 15.68 -22.03
C HIS A 179 3.87 17.17 -21.71
N SER A 180 5.11 17.63 -21.51
CA SER A 180 5.42 19.05 -21.61
C SER A 180 5.18 19.44 -23.09
N GLU A 181 4.09 20.15 -23.37
CA GLU A 181 3.95 20.95 -24.59
C GLU A 181 4.93 22.14 -24.58
#